data_94dccab71219583dc1fa7184170a7565
#
_entry.id   94dccab71219583dc1fa7184170a7565
#
_cell.length_a   1.000
_cell.length_b   1.000
_cell.length_c   1.000
_cell.angle_alpha   90.00
_cell.angle_beta   90.00
_cell.angle_gamma   90.00
#
_symmetry.space_group_name_H-M   'P 1'
#
loop_
_entity.id
_entity.type
_entity.pdbx_description
1 polymer ?
#
loop_
_entity_poly.entity_id
_entity_poly.type
_entity_poly.pdbx_seq_one_letter_code
_entity_poly.pdbx_strand_id
1 'polypeptide(L)'
;MQLHGVGQFGNKQPHSLWAGARRNEALDHLQRKVDSAIRRVGQPQDAHKFAPHVTLARLRHSEPGKIMEWLTHNALYTSAEFEVRAFHLYSSKLTGDGSIYRIEQDYSLEGGYGETDD
;
A
#
# COMPACT_ATOMS: atom_id res chain seq x y z
N MET A 1 -4.49 -7.94 9.78
CA MET A 1 -4.14 -6.59 9.29
C MET A 1 -5.07 -5.55 9.86
N GLN A 2 -4.58 -4.37 10.09
CA GLN A 2 -5.38 -3.28 10.64
C GLN A 2 -4.95 -1.98 9.95
N LEU A 3 -5.93 -1.16 9.54
CA LEU A 3 -5.63 0.18 9.06
C LEU A 3 -5.54 1.13 10.25
N HIS A 4 -4.59 2.04 10.19
CA HIS A 4 -4.35 2.98 11.29
C HIS A 4 -3.74 4.26 10.74
N GLY A 5 -4.38 5.36 11.05
CA GLY A 5 -3.92 6.67 10.64
C GLY A 5 -4.16 6.97 9.17
N VAL A 6 -3.95 8.19 8.81
CA VAL A 6 -4.08 8.68 7.44
C VAL A 6 -2.88 9.56 7.09
N GLY A 7 -2.65 9.76 5.82
CA GLY A 7 -1.57 10.61 5.37
C GLY A 7 -1.74 11.05 3.93
N GLN A 8 -0.72 11.74 3.44
CA GLN A 8 -0.70 12.23 2.06
C GLN A 8 0.67 11.98 1.45
N PHE A 9 0.69 11.82 0.13
CA PHE A 9 1.91 11.93 -0.65
C PHE A 9 1.93 13.27 -1.36
N GLY A 10 3.13 13.82 -1.52
CA GLY A 10 3.32 15.17 -2.06
C GLY A 10 3.44 16.18 -0.92
N ASN A 11 4.47 17.02 -0.96
CA ASN A 11 4.73 17.97 0.13
C ASN A 11 3.92 19.25 -0.01
N LYS A 12 4.28 20.11 -0.96
CA LYS A 12 3.59 21.38 -1.16
C LYS A 12 2.31 21.22 -1.95
N GLN A 13 2.25 20.21 -2.80
CA GLN A 13 1.09 19.92 -3.61
C GLN A 13 0.69 18.48 -3.37
N PRO A 14 -0.24 18.23 -2.45
CA PRO A 14 -0.70 16.87 -2.19
C PRO A 14 -1.30 16.24 -3.45
N HIS A 15 -0.90 15.01 -3.76
CA HIS A 15 -1.44 14.31 -4.94
C HIS A 15 -2.21 13.04 -4.59
N SER A 16 -2.12 12.55 -3.36
CA SER A 16 -2.93 11.42 -2.92
C SER A 16 -3.12 11.41 -1.42
N LEU A 17 -4.25 10.87 -1.00
CA LEU A 17 -4.57 10.60 0.40
C LEU A 17 -4.62 9.10 0.60
N TRP A 18 -4.18 8.63 1.77
CA TRP A 18 -4.15 7.20 2.05
C TRP A 18 -4.45 6.91 3.53
N ALA A 19 -4.88 5.67 3.78
CA ALA A 19 -4.94 5.11 5.12
C ALA A 19 -3.74 4.19 5.29
N GLY A 20 -3.03 4.30 6.40
CA GLY A 20 -1.88 3.47 6.68
C GLY A 20 -2.29 2.05 7.07
N ALA A 21 -1.47 1.08 6.74
CA ALA A 21 -1.61 -0.26 7.27
C ALA A 21 -0.63 -0.42 8.42
N ARG A 22 -1.14 -0.81 9.59
CA ARG A 22 -0.29 -0.99 10.76
C ARG A 22 0.71 -2.10 10.48
N ARG A 23 1.97 -1.82 10.72
CA ARG A 23 3.04 -2.80 10.46
C ARG A 23 2.98 -3.94 11.46
N ASN A 24 3.28 -5.14 10.99
CA ASN A 24 3.43 -6.32 11.83
C ASN A 24 4.50 -7.23 11.22
N GLU A 25 4.95 -8.21 11.97
CA GLU A 25 6.03 -9.09 11.52
C GLU A 25 5.67 -9.88 10.27
N ALA A 26 4.45 -10.36 10.17
CA ALA A 26 4.02 -11.15 9.01
C ALA A 26 4.04 -10.30 7.73
N LEU A 27 3.56 -9.05 7.82
CA LEU A 27 3.56 -8.14 6.68
C LEU A 27 4.99 -7.77 6.27
N ASP A 28 5.85 -7.46 7.24
CA ASP A 28 7.24 -7.13 6.96
C ASP A 28 7.99 -8.32 6.35
N HIS A 29 7.72 -9.52 6.82
CA HIS A 29 8.30 -10.74 6.29
C HIS A 29 7.89 -10.96 4.83
N LEU A 30 6.61 -10.82 4.54
CA LEU A 30 6.09 -10.95 3.18
C LEU A 30 6.75 -9.93 2.25
N GLN A 31 6.85 -8.68 2.68
CA GLN A 31 7.46 -7.63 1.89
C GLN A 31 8.92 -7.97 1.55
N ARG A 32 9.68 -8.47 2.52
CA ARG A 32 11.07 -8.86 2.29
C ARG A 32 11.17 -10.02 1.30
N LYS A 33 10.26 -11.00 1.38
CA LYS A 33 10.25 -12.13 0.44
C LYS A 33 9.92 -11.68 -0.97
N VAL A 34 8.95 -10.80 -1.13
CA VAL A 34 8.60 -10.24 -2.44
C VAL A 34 9.76 -9.45 -3.02
N ASP A 35 10.39 -8.61 -2.21
CA ASP A 35 11.54 -7.82 -2.63
C ASP A 35 12.71 -8.71 -3.09
N SER A 36 12.98 -9.77 -2.35
CA SER A 36 14.03 -10.73 -2.72
C SER A 36 13.72 -11.44 -4.03
N ALA A 37 12.46 -11.82 -4.24
CA ALA A 37 12.04 -12.47 -5.49
C ALA A 37 12.20 -11.54 -6.69
N ILE A 38 11.84 -10.28 -6.52
CA ILE A 38 11.98 -9.27 -7.57
C ILE A 38 13.44 -9.05 -7.93
N ARG A 39 14.32 -9.00 -6.94
CA ARG A 39 15.76 -8.86 -7.20
C ARG A 39 16.33 -10.07 -7.90
N ARG A 40 15.86 -11.28 -7.58
CA ARG A 40 16.35 -12.52 -8.23
C ARG A 40 16.04 -12.56 -9.73
N VAL A 41 14.96 -11.92 -10.17
CA VAL A 41 14.64 -11.85 -11.59
C VAL A 41 15.27 -10.65 -12.29
N GLY A 42 16.18 -9.95 -11.61
CA GLY A 42 16.97 -8.89 -12.22
C GLY A 42 16.37 -7.51 -12.18
N GLN A 43 15.27 -7.32 -11.47
CA GLN A 43 14.69 -6.00 -11.33
C GLN A 43 15.39 -5.21 -10.22
N PRO A 44 15.54 -3.90 -10.38
CA PRO A 44 16.18 -3.08 -9.36
C PRO A 44 15.34 -3.04 -8.08
N GLN A 45 16.03 -2.91 -6.95
CA GLN A 45 15.37 -2.74 -5.68
C GLN A 45 14.71 -1.36 -5.61
N ASP A 46 13.50 -1.32 -5.04
CA ASP A 46 12.85 -0.06 -4.76
C ASP A 46 13.65 0.70 -3.72
N ALA A 47 14.05 1.92 -4.05
CA ALA A 47 14.83 2.77 -3.15
C ALA A 47 13.98 3.36 -2.03
N HIS A 48 12.66 3.32 -2.14
CA HIS A 48 11.77 3.90 -1.15
C HIS A 48 11.59 2.95 0.03
N LYS A 49 11.44 3.54 1.21
CA LYS A 49 11.13 2.79 2.41
C LYS A 49 9.73 2.19 2.29
N PHE A 50 9.58 0.94 2.72
CA PHE A 50 8.28 0.27 2.70
C PHE A 50 7.29 1.03 3.59
N ALA A 51 6.21 1.50 3.00
CA ALA A 51 5.14 2.22 3.68
C ALA A 51 3.80 1.63 3.26
N PRO A 52 3.35 0.57 3.93
CA PRO A 52 2.09 -0.09 3.53
C PRO A 52 0.90 0.83 3.75
N HIS A 53 0.06 0.94 2.72
CA HIS A 53 -1.05 1.87 2.75
C HIS A 53 -2.12 1.49 1.73
N VAL A 54 -3.31 2.07 1.92
CA VAL A 54 -4.41 1.99 0.98
C VAL A 54 -4.70 3.39 0.47
N THR A 55 -4.56 3.61 -0.82
CA THR A 55 -4.86 4.91 -1.42
C THR A 55 -6.38 5.13 -1.41
N LEU A 56 -6.80 6.25 -0.83
CA LEU A 56 -8.21 6.60 -0.71
C LEU A 56 -8.66 7.58 -1.79
N ALA A 57 -7.78 8.47 -2.20
CA ALA A 57 -8.12 9.49 -3.19
C ALA A 57 -6.88 9.98 -3.90
N ARG A 58 -7.05 10.30 -5.19
CA ARG A 58 -6.06 11.02 -5.97
C ARG A 58 -6.54 12.44 -6.12
N LEU A 59 -5.62 13.38 -5.96
CA LEU A 59 -5.94 14.79 -5.85
C LEU A 59 -5.43 15.56 -7.07
N ARG A 60 -6.24 16.52 -7.51
CA ARG A 60 -5.85 17.49 -8.54
C ARG A 60 -6.25 18.87 -8.05
N HIS A 61 -5.29 19.80 -8.02
CA HIS A 61 -5.56 21.19 -7.69
C HIS A 61 -6.34 21.37 -6.38
N SER A 62 -6.07 20.52 -5.39
CA SER A 62 -6.75 20.59 -4.10
C SER A 62 -6.19 21.71 -3.26
N GLU A 63 -7.04 22.34 -2.45
CA GLU A 63 -6.61 23.33 -1.49
C GLU A 63 -5.84 22.68 -0.34
N PRO A 64 -4.57 23.08 -0.10
CA PRO A 64 -3.80 22.48 0.99
C PRO A 64 -4.44 22.62 2.36
N GLY A 65 -5.17 23.71 2.60
CA GLY A 65 -5.86 23.92 3.88
C GLY A 65 -6.95 22.90 4.14
N LYS A 66 -7.73 22.55 3.13
CA LYS A 66 -8.78 21.54 3.26
C LYS A 66 -8.19 20.15 3.45
N ILE A 67 -7.08 19.86 2.78
CA ILE A 67 -6.39 18.59 2.95
C ILE A 67 -5.86 18.47 4.39
N MET A 68 -5.24 19.51 4.91
CA MET A 68 -4.73 19.52 6.28
C MET A 68 -5.87 19.32 7.28
N GLU A 69 -7.00 19.96 7.06
CA GLU A 69 -8.18 19.80 7.90
C GLU A 69 -8.66 18.34 7.92
N TRP A 70 -8.74 17.72 6.76
CA TRP A 70 -9.14 16.31 6.64
C TRP A 70 -8.16 15.40 7.37
N LEU A 71 -6.85 15.62 7.18
CA LEU A 71 -5.81 14.82 7.84
C LEU A 71 -5.90 14.94 9.36
N THR A 72 -6.09 16.16 9.86
CA THR A 72 -6.22 16.39 11.29
C THR A 72 -7.46 15.70 11.86
N HIS A 73 -8.57 15.80 11.16
CA HIS A 73 -9.84 15.21 11.58
C HIS A 73 -9.79 13.69 11.65
N ASN A 74 -9.00 13.07 10.79
CA ASN A 74 -8.94 11.61 10.66
C ASN A 74 -7.64 11.01 11.19
N ALA A 75 -6.81 11.79 11.88
CA ALA A 75 -5.48 11.37 12.31
C ALA A 75 -5.50 10.12 13.20
N LEU A 76 -6.56 9.92 13.97
CA LEU A 76 -6.67 8.79 14.88
C LEU A 76 -7.51 7.64 14.33
N TYR A 77 -7.80 7.67 13.03
CA TYR A 77 -8.57 6.60 12.42
C TYR A 77 -7.92 5.23 12.66
N THR A 78 -8.73 4.26 13.02
CA THR A 78 -8.30 2.88 13.20
C THR A 78 -9.43 1.97 12.77
N SER A 79 -9.13 1.00 11.93
CA SER A 79 -10.10 -0.01 11.53
C SER A 79 -10.14 -1.18 12.52
N ALA A 80 -11.15 -2.03 12.42
CA ALA A 80 -11.08 -3.35 13.01
C ALA A 80 -9.97 -4.17 12.35
N GLU A 81 -9.47 -5.18 13.04
CA GLU A 81 -8.52 -6.10 12.43
C GLU A 81 -9.23 -6.99 11.41
N PHE A 82 -8.54 -7.34 10.34
CA PHE A 82 -9.08 -8.21 9.31
C PHE A 82 -7.99 -9.17 8.82
N GLU A 83 -8.43 -10.31 8.31
CA GLU A 83 -7.52 -11.32 7.80
C GLU A 83 -7.21 -11.07 6.33
N VAL A 84 -5.94 -11.19 5.97
CA VAL A 84 -5.50 -11.12 4.58
C VAL A 84 -5.05 -12.51 4.17
N ARG A 85 -5.71 -13.08 3.17
CA ARG A 85 -5.49 -14.46 2.72
C ARG A 85 -4.73 -14.61 1.42
N ALA A 86 -4.49 -13.51 0.74
CA ALA A 86 -3.82 -13.54 -0.55
C ALA A 86 -3.19 -12.19 -0.86
N PHE A 87 -2.23 -12.20 -1.75
CA PHE A 87 -1.75 -10.97 -2.37
C PHE A 87 -1.66 -11.20 -3.88
N HIS A 88 -1.55 -10.11 -4.62
CA HIS A 88 -1.66 -10.15 -6.08
C HIS A 88 -0.57 -9.35 -6.75
N LEU A 89 -0.16 -9.82 -7.92
CA LEU A 89 0.64 -9.02 -8.82
C LEU A 89 -0.31 -8.35 -9.80
N TYR A 90 -0.26 -7.02 -9.87
CA TYR A 90 -1.07 -6.23 -10.78
C TYR A 90 -0.23 -5.62 -11.87
N SER A 91 -0.79 -5.57 -13.07
CA SER A 91 -0.30 -4.65 -14.08
C SER A 91 -1.17 -3.40 -14.08
N SER A 92 -0.60 -2.30 -14.52
CA SER A 92 -1.28 -1.02 -14.57
C SER A 92 -1.12 -0.43 -15.95
N LYS A 93 -2.22 -0.03 -16.57
CA LYS A 93 -2.22 0.65 -17.86
C LYS A 93 -2.82 2.03 -17.71
N LEU A 94 -2.04 3.04 -18.06
CA LEU A 94 -2.50 4.41 -18.02
C LEU A 94 -3.36 4.72 -19.24
N THR A 95 -4.54 5.29 -19.01
CA THR A 95 -5.45 5.73 -20.08
C THR A 95 -5.84 7.18 -19.85
N GLY A 96 -6.58 7.75 -20.81
CA GLY A 96 -7.09 9.12 -20.67
C GLY A 96 -8.04 9.28 -19.47
N ASP A 97 -8.70 8.21 -19.05
CA ASP A 97 -9.67 8.24 -17.95
C ASP A 97 -9.09 7.73 -16.64
N GLY A 98 -7.80 7.49 -16.56
CA GLY A 98 -7.13 6.99 -15.38
C GLY A 98 -6.44 5.66 -15.62
N SER A 99 -6.00 5.02 -14.55
CA SER A 99 -5.28 3.74 -14.62
C SER A 99 -6.27 2.58 -14.64
N ILE A 100 -5.99 1.59 -15.49
CA ILE A 100 -6.70 0.31 -15.48
C ILE A 100 -5.77 -0.71 -14.86
N TYR A 101 -6.26 -1.39 -13.81
CA TYR A 101 -5.50 -2.40 -13.09
C TYR A 101 -6.01 -3.79 -13.43
N ARG A 102 -5.09 -4.71 -13.63
CA ARG A 102 -5.42 -6.09 -13.95
C ARG A 102 -4.60 -7.02 -13.06
N ILE A 103 -5.26 -8.01 -12.45
CA ILE A 103 -4.56 -9.04 -11.69
C ILE A 103 -3.86 -9.97 -12.67
N GLU A 104 -2.55 -10.07 -12.56
CA GLU A 104 -1.76 -10.95 -13.41
C GLU A 104 -1.49 -12.28 -12.71
N GLN A 105 -1.39 -12.30 -11.39
CA GLN A 105 -1.11 -13.50 -10.63
C GLN A 105 -1.66 -13.37 -9.21
N ASP A 106 -2.26 -14.43 -8.71
CA ASP A 106 -2.71 -14.54 -7.33
C ASP A 106 -1.75 -15.41 -6.53
N TYR A 107 -1.53 -15.03 -5.28
CA TYR A 107 -0.69 -15.79 -4.35
C TYR A 107 -1.44 -16.00 -3.05
N SER A 108 -1.57 -17.27 -2.64
CA SER A 108 -2.25 -17.62 -1.40
C SER A 108 -1.33 -17.43 -0.20
N LEU A 109 -1.91 -17.01 0.92
CA LEU A 109 -1.21 -16.88 2.21
C LEU A 109 -1.70 -17.93 3.21
N GLU A 110 -2.11 -19.08 2.74
CA GLU A 110 -2.73 -20.09 3.60
C GLU A 110 -1.77 -20.72 4.60
N GLY A 111 -0.51 -20.82 4.32
CA GLY A 111 0.44 -21.47 5.22
C GLY A 111 0.73 -20.74 6.53
N GLY A 112 0.30 -19.49 6.65
CA GLY A 112 0.61 -18.67 7.78
C GLY A 112 2.06 -18.21 7.81
N TYR A 113 2.37 -17.37 8.79
CA TYR A 113 3.70 -16.80 8.92
C TYR A 113 4.72 -17.87 9.32
N GLY A 114 5.77 -17.97 8.50
CA GLY A 114 6.89 -18.87 8.78
C GLY A 114 6.70 -20.32 8.39
N GLU A 115 5.55 -20.70 7.86
CA GLU A 115 5.28 -22.12 7.55
C GLU A 115 5.77 -22.56 6.19
N THR A 116 5.83 -21.68 5.22
CA THR A 116 6.09 -22.03 3.83
C THR A 116 7.27 -21.29 3.26
N ASP A 117 8.31 -21.22 4.01
CA ASP A 117 9.45 -20.39 3.64
C ASP A 117 10.40 -20.97 2.67
N ASP A 118 10.13 -22.06 2.18
CA ASP A 118 11.07 -22.80 1.36
C ASP A 118 11.41 -22.19 0.04
#